data_710a3786d71cb7d69741b8168251f1f8
#
_entry.id   710a3786d71cb7d69741b8168251f1f8
#
_cell.length_a   1.000
_cell.length_b   1.000
_cell.length_c   1.000
_cell.angle_alpha   90.00
_cell.angle_beta   90.00
_cell.angle_gamma   90.00
#
_symmetry.space_group_name_H-M   'P 1'
#
loop_
_entity.id
_entity.type
_entity.pdbx_description
1 polymer ?
#
loop_
_entity_poly.entity_id
_entity_poly.type
_entity_poly.pdbx_seq_one_letter_code
_entity_poly.pdbx_strand_id
1 'polypeptide(L)'
;LTLGIAFPVAPGREELSQRLQLGSYKKEVACYGFAEDLEHPEHYDSAMEARFLQILEDFQPDLVHIFGTEFPHGYACAKVFHRPERTLVGLQGLCISCADNYMADLPENVQNSRTLRDILKKDSIRQQQEKFYQRAENEKKLLLSVGHVTGRTTFDKTISLEINPSLVYHTMNETMRPQFYSGCWEIEKTVPGEIFISQGDYPLKGFHYLLQAMQEILQNCPEAHIKVAGISVLGVNGIKSRIKIPAYGKYLRRLILKNRLEGKVRVLGNLSAEEMKREYLSAQIFVCPSAVENSPNSVAEGQLLGVPVAASRTGGIPDVVKDGVSGLLFEKGNIHELAACVSRILTDKQLAKELSASERETAAKLYNGENNYQKLIEIYQSIE
;
A
#
# COMPACT_ATOMS: atom_id res chain seq x y z
N LEU A 1 19.40 18.95 14.33
CA LEU A 1 18.41 17.95 14.76
C LEU A 1 19.12 16.77 15.42
N THR A 2 18.72 16.41 16.64
CA THR A 2 19.03 15.12 17.27
C THR A 2 17.90 14.16 16.92
N LEU A 3 18.23 12.93 16.50
CA LEU A 3 17.24 11.96 16.04
C LEU A 3 17.19 10.75 16.96
N GLY A 4 15.98 10.38 17.40
CA GLY A 4 15.66 9.11 18.01
C GLY A 4 14.70 8.33 17.12
N ILE A 5 14.87 7.02 17.01
CA ILE A 5 14.00 6.13 16.26
C ILE A 5 13.51 5.02 17.18
N ALA A 6 12.19 4.89 17.32
CA ALA A 6 11.55 3.75 17.98
C ALA A 6 10.94 2.81 16.93
N PHE A 7 11.12 1.50 17.09
CA PHE A 7 10.63 0.50 16.14
C PHE A 7 10.26 -0.82 16.85
N PRO A 8 9.30 -1.57 16.29
CA PRO A 8 8.92 -2.86 16.87
C PRO A 8 10.04 -3.87 16.72
N VAL A 9 10.24 -4.67 17.77
CA VAL A 9 11.26 -5.73 17.83
C VAL A 9 10.62 -7.05 18.23
N ALA A 10 11.33 -8.15 17.94
CA ALA A 10 10.90 -9.47 18.39
C ALA A 10 10.80 -9.54 19.92
N PRO A 11 9.86 -10.31 20.48
CA PRO A 11 9.72 -10.50 21.91
C PRO A 11 11.04 -10.85 22.58
N GLY A 12 11.33 -10.24 23.73
CA GLY A 12 12.58 -10.38 24.46
C GLY A 12 13.72 -9.42 24.03
N ARG A 13 13.45 -8.52 23.08
CA ARG A 13 14.38 -7.46 22.66
C ARG A 13 13.80 -6.04 22.85
N GLU A 14 12.65 -5.92 23.48
CA GLU A 14 11.91 -4.68 23.71
C GLU A 14 12.69 -3.65 24.56
N GLU A 15 13.64 -4.09 25.34
CA GLU A 15 14.52 -3.21 26.15
C GLU A 15 15.71 -2.65 25.33
N LEU A 16 15.78 -2.92 24.03
CA LEU A 16 16.85 -2.39 23.20
C LEU A 16 16.87 -0.86 23.30
N SER A 17 18.00 -0.33 23.76
CA SER A 17 18.29 1.10 23.75
C SER A 17 19.77 1.25 23.37
N GLN A 18 20.03 1.78 22.17
CA GLN A 18 21.38 1.86 21.60
C GLN A 18 21.55 3.18 20.85
N ARG A 19 22.78 3.67 20.85
CA ARG A 19 23.21 4.75 19.95
C ARG A 19 23.98 4.18 18.80
N LEU A 20 23.51 4.38 17.58
CA LEU A 20 24.11 3.86 16.36
C LEU A 20 24.54 5.00 15.45
N GLN A 21 25.65 4.81 14.73
CA GLN A 21 26.05 5.72 13.67
C GLN A 21 25.37 5.28 12.36
N LEU A 22 24.41 6.05 11.89
CA LEU A 22 23.62 5.75 10.71
C LEU A 22 23.90 6.73 9.56
N GLY A 23 23.59 6.25 8.35
CA GLY A 23 23.75 7.00 7.12
C GLY A 23 25.19 7.22 6.66
N SER A 24 25.35 7.82 5.50
CA SER A 24 26.68 8.12 4.90
C SER A 24 27.50 9.09 5.74
N TYR A 25 26.85 9.97 6.50
CA TYR A 25 27.50 10.95 7.39
C TYR A 25 27.78 10.42 8.78
N LYS A 26 27.51 9.14 9.06
CA LYS A 26 27.72 8.49 10.37
C LYS A 26 27.17 9.33 11.54
N LYS A 27 25.96 9.89 11.36
CA LYS A 27 25.26 10.63 12.43
C LYS A 27 24.85 9.67 13.52
N GLU A 28 25.04 10.08 14.77
CA GLU A 28 24.56 9.33 15.93
C GLU A 28 23.03 9.44 16.01
N VAL A 29 22.37 8.28 16.11
CA VAL A 29 20.93 8.13 16.23
C VAL A 29 20.64 7.25 17.44
N ALA A 30 19.76 7.71 18.32
CA ALA A 30 19.25 6.88 19.40
C ALA A 30 18.20 5.90 18.84
N CYS A 31 18.38 4.62 19.11
CA CYS A 31 17.53 3.54 18.61
C CYS A 31 16.88 2.79 19.78
N TYR A 32 15.56 2.69 19.76
CA TYR A 32 14.76 2.09 20.82
C TYR A 32 13.88 0.97 20.27
N GLY A 33 13.92 -0.19 20.94
CA GLY A 33 13.01 -1.28 20.66
C GLY A 33 11.76 -1.22 21.54
N PHE A 34 10.62 -1.64 21.01
CA PHE A 34 9.40 -1.93 21.79
C PHE A 34 8.75 -3.22 21.27
N ALA A 35 8.08 -3.95 22.18
CA ALA A 35 7.36 -5.16 21.78
C ALA A 35 6.00 -4.79 21.15
N GLU A 36 5.65 -5.46 20.06
CA GLU A 36 4.34 -5.35 19.42
C GLU A 36 3.99 -6.67 18.72
N ASP A 37 2.74 -7.10 18.82
CA ASP A 37 2.22 -8.23 18.06
C ASP A 37 1.86 -7.80 16.63
N LEU A 38 2.82 -7.92 15.73
CA LEU A 38 2.64 -7.56 14.32
C LEU A 38 1.69 -8.52 13.56
N GLU A 39 1.39 -9.70 14.12
CA GLU A 39 0.42 -10.63 13.53
C GLU A 39 -1.03 -10.27 13.87
N HIS A 40 -1.23 -9.53 14.97
CA HIS A 40 -2.54 -9.10 15.45
C HIS A 40 -2.58 -7.58 15.72
N PRO A 41 -2.38 -6.74 14.70
CA PRO A 41 -2.35 -5.28 14.84
C PRO A 41 -3.70 -4.67 15.26
N GLU A 42 -4.75 -5.47 15.30
CA GLU A 42 -6.05 -5.09 15.86
C GLU A 42 -6.07 -5.03 17.40
N HIS A 43 -5.11 -5.68 18.05
CA HIS A 43 -5.05 -5.73 19.51
C HIS A 43 -4.19 -4.59 20.07
N TYR A 44 -4.80 -3.77 20.92
CA TYR A 44 -4.07 -2.75 21.68
C TYR A 44 -3.55 -3.36 22.99
N ASP A 45 -2.22 -3.33 23.17
CA ASP A 45 -1.58 -3.72 24.42
C ASP A 45 -1.12 -2.49 25.20
N SER A 46 -1.70 -2.25 26.39
CA SER A 46 -1.33 -1.15 27.25
C SER A 46 0.09 -1.26 27.83
N ALA A 47 0.74 -2.42 27.78
CA ALA A 47 2.14 -2.57 28.19
C ALA A 47 3.09 -1.70 27.36
N MET A 48 2.72 -1.42 26.09
CA MET A 48 3.47 -0.49 25.24
C MET A 48 3.57 0.92 25.85
N GLU A 49 2.56 1.37 26.59
CA GLU A 49 2.54 2.70 27.19
C GLU A 49 3.72 2.89 28.16
N ALA A 50 3.99 1.89 29.01
CA ALA A 50 5.11 1.94 29.96
C ALA A 50 6.46 2.01 29.21
N ARG A 51 6.59 1.29 28.11
CA ARG A 51 7.81 1.32 27.30
C ARG A 51 8.00 2.67 26.61
N PHE A 52 6.96 3.25 26.03
CA PHE A 52 7.04 4.58 25.44
C PHE A 52 7.34 5.66 26.49
N LEU A 53 6.82 5.58 27.70
CA LEU A 53 7.20 6.48 28.78
C LEU A 53 8.71 6.44 29.04
N GLN A 54 9.31 5.25 29.18
CA GLN A 54 10.75 5.11 29.35
C GLN A 54 11.54 5.75 28.19
N ILE A 55 11.11 5.52 26.94
CA ILE A 55 11.76 6.09 25.75
C ILE A 55 11.66 7.61 25.77
N LEU A 56 10.51 8.15 26.08
CA LEU A 56 10.27 9.60 26.13
C LEU A 56 11.03 10.27 27.28
N GLU A 57 11.15 9.62 28.42
CA GLU A 57 11.96 10.10 29.57
C GLU A 57 13.46 10.10 29.25
N ASP A 58 13.98 9.08 28.57
CA ASP A 58 15.39 8.98 28.18
C ASP A 58 15.75 9.95 27.05
N PHE A 59 14.94 10.04 26.00
CA PHE A 59 15.24 10.83 24.81
C PHE A 59 14.81 12.30 24.94
N GLN A 60 13.72 12.58 25.67
CA GLN A 60 13.10 13.91 25.83
C GLN A 60 12.87 14.66 24.51
N PRO A 61 12.06 14.13 23.60
CA PRO A 61 11.84 14.72 22.29
C PRO A 61 11.06 16.03 22.38
N ASP A 62 11.45 17.01 21.57
CA ASP A 62 10.67 18.24 21.36
C ASP A 62 9.44 17.95 20.48
N LEU A 63 9.55 17.00 19.56
CA LEU A 63 8.52 16.59 18.61
C LEU A 63 8.54 15.07 18.43
N VAL A 64 7.36 14.48 18.36
CA VAL A 64 7.17 13.07 18.01
C VAL A 64 6.52 12.95 16.63
N HIS A 65 7.17 12.23 15.70
CA HIS A 65 6.62 11.89 14.40
C HIS A 65 6.30 10.40 14.34
N ILE A 66 5.02 10.07 14.19
CA ILE A 66 4.49 8.71 14.11
C ILE A 66 4.27 8.37 12.64
N PHE A 67 4.81 7.24 12.16
CA PHE A 67 4.65 6.79 10.79
C PHE A 67 3.55 5.73 10.68
N GLY A 68 2.42 6.10 10.08
CA GLY A 68 1.25 5.26 9.88
C GLY A 68 0.27 5.26 11.04
N THR A 69 -0.96 4.88 10.75
CA THR A 69 -2.08 4.74 11.71
C THR A 69 -2.51 3.29 11.87
N GLU A 70 -1.90 2.39 11.09
CA GLU A 70 -2.35 1.02 10.92
C GLU A 70 -2.04 0.11 12.12
N PHE A 71 -1.15 0.54 13.01
CA PHE A 71 -0.70 -0.23 14.17
C PHE A 71 -1.00 0.53 15.47
N PRO A 72 -1.29 -0.19 16.56
CA PRO A 72 -1.71 0.43 17.82
C PRO A 72 -0.60 1.19 18.57
N HIS A 73 0.68 0.94 18.25
CA HIS A 73 1.81 1.63 18.87
C HIS A 73 1.75 3.16 18.70
N GLY A 74 1.23 3.64 17.57
CA GLY A 74 1.06 5.07 17.34
C GLY A 74 0.18 5.72 18.39
N TYR A 75 -0.96 5.09 18.67
CA TYR A 75 -1.87 5.56 19.72
C TYR A 75 -1.25 5.45 21.13
N ALA A 76 -0.55 4.36 21.44
CA ALA A 76 0.13 4.20 22.73
C ALA A 76 1.17 5.31 22.94
N CYS A 77 1.99 5.62 21.93
CA CYS A 77 2.97 6.69 21.99
C CYS A 77 2.31 8.08 22.17
N ALA A 78 1.33 8.43 21.35
CA ALA A 78 0.63 9.72 21.42
C ALA A 78 -0.06 9.92 22.79
N LYS A 79 -0.66 8.86 23.33
CA LYS A 79 -1.34 8.88 24.62
C LYS A 79 -0.41 9.24 25.79
N VAL A 80 0.81 8.66 25.81
CA VAL A 80 1.77 8.92 26.91
C VAL A 80 2.59 10.18 26.69
N PHE A 81 2.88 10.55 25.46
CA PHE A 81 3.54 11.82 25.14
C PHE A 81 2.66 13.01 25.53
N HIS A 82 1.37 12.89 25.31
CA HIS A 82 0.32 13.82 25.76
C HIS A 82 0.59 15.31 25.40
N ARG A 83 1.17 15.52 24.22
CA ARG A 83 1.45 16.85 23.64
C ARG A 83 0.96 16.87 22.20
N PRO A 84 -0.37 17.01 21.96
CA PRO A 84 -0.94 16.97 20.61
C PRO A 84 -0.31 18.04 19.70
N GLU A 85 -0.01 19.22 20.20
CA GLU A 85 0.64 20.33 19.48
C GLU A 85 2.08 20.02 19.04
N ARG A 86 2.69 18.96 19.56
CA ARG A 86 4.05 18.48 19.25
C ARG A 86 4.05 17.06 18.66
N THR A 87 2.89 16.58 18.24
CA THR A 87 2.74 15.24 17.66
C THR A 87 2.28 15.34 16.22
N LEU A 88 3.10 14.77 15.31
CA LEU A 88 2.83 14.66 13.88
C LEU A 88 2.58 13.20 13.52
N VAL A 89 1.56 12.91 12.72
CA VAL A 89 1.28 11.57 12.18
C VAL A 89 1.39 11.59 10.67
N GLY A 90 2.23 10.74 10.11
CA GLY A 90 2.30 10.50 8.66
C GLY A 90 1.26 9.46 8.22
N LEU A 91 0.25 9.88 7.47
CA LEU A 91 -0.80 8.99 6.97
C LEU A 91 -0.26 8.09 5.86
N GLN A 92 -0.29 6.77 6.06
CA GLN A 92 0.10 5.77 5.06
C GLN A 92 -1.13 5.15 4.40
N GLY A 93 -1.91 4.40 5.17
CA GLY A 93 -3.21 3.89 4.83
C GLY A 93 -4.26 4.42 5.81
N LEU A 94 -5.52 4.15 5.53
CA LEU A 94 -6.63 4.48 6.42
C LEU A 94 -7.42 3.20 6.71
N CYS A 95 -7.34 2.73 7.95
CA CYS A 95 -7.96 1.46 8.34
C CYS A 95 -9.46 1.48 8.17
N ILE A 96 -10.12 2.62 8.46
CA ILE A 96 -11.57 2.74 8.25
C ILE A 96 -11.94 2.58 6.77
N SER A 97 -11.20 3.19 5.86
CA SER A 97 -11.44 3.05 4.43
C SER A 97 -11.20 1.63 3.93
N CYS A 98 -10.19 0.96 4.48
CA CYS A 98 -9.95 -0.46 4.19
C CYS A 98 -11.11 -1.34 4.69
N ALA A 99 -11.61 -1.09 5.90
CA ALA A 99 -12.74 -1.84 6.48
C ALA A 99 -14.00 -1.71 5.62
N ASP A 100 -14.38 -0.48 5.25
CA ASP A 100 -15.58 -0.18 4.48
C ASP A 100 -15.53 -0.80 3.07
N ASN A 101 -14.35 -0.87 2.46
CA ASN A 101 -14.16 -1.40 1.12
C ASN A 101 -13.64 -2.85 1.08
N TYR A 102 -13.48 -3.52 2.23
CA TYR A 102 -12.80 -4.83 2.31
C TYR A 102 -13.45 -5.91 1.44
N MET A 103 -14.75 -5.86 1.28
CA MET A 103 -15.50 -6.84 0.47
C MET A 103 -15.24 -6.71 -1.03
N ALA A 104 -14.80 -5.54 -1.51
CA ALA A 104 -14.38 -5.32 -2.90
C ALA A 104 -15.35 -5.96 -3.91
N ASP A 105 -16.63 -5.68 -3.77
CA ASP A 105 -17.73 -6.19 -4.62
C ASP A 105 -17.76 -7.73 -4.81
N LEU A 106 -17.14 -8.47 -3.90
CA LEU A 106 -17.19 -9.93 -3.92
C LEU A 106 -18.66 -10.42 -3.79
N PRO A 107 -19.05 -11.48 -4.51
CA PRO A 107 -20.36 -12.09 -4.34
C PRO A 107 -20.60 -12.51 -2.88
N GLU A 108 -21.83 -12.35 -2.38
CA GLU A 108 -22.17 -12.62 -0.98
C GLU A 108 -21.79 -14.03 -0.51
N ASN A 109 -21.96 -15.02 -1.37
CA ASN A 109 -21.57 -16.40 -1.10
C ASN A 109 -20.04 -16.57 -0.95
N VAL A 110 -19.24 -15.69 -1.56
CA VAL A 110 -17.78 -15.65 -1.39
C VAL A 110 -17.40 -14.94 -0.10
N GLN A 111 -18.04 -13.79 0.19
CA GLN A 111 -17.84 -13.05 1.44
C GLN A 111 -18.07 -13.93 2.68
N ASN A 112 -19.12 -14.76 2.62
CA ASN A 112 -19.52 -15.65 3.71
C ASN A 112 -18.81 -17.03 3.70
N SER A 113 -18.01 -17.31 2.67
CA SER A 113 -17.28 -18.58 2.54
C SER A 113 -16.17 -18.68 3.57
N ARG A 114 -15.99 -19.91 4.10
CA ARG A 114 -14.90 -20.25 5.03
C ARG A 114 -14.24 -21.56 4.58
N THR A 115 -12.94 -21.59 4.58
CA THR A 115 -12.17 -22.82 4.39
C THR A 115 -11.73 -23.38 5.74
N LEU A 116 -11.25 -24.62 5.78
CA LEU A 116 -10.65 -25.17 7.00
C LEU A 116 -9.50 -24.29 7.50
N ARG A 117 -8.68 -23.75 6.58
CA ARG A 117 -7.63 -22.81 6.92
C ARG A 117 -8.19 -21.56 7.59
N ASP A 118 -9.22 -20.95 7.01
CA ASP A 118 -9.82 -19.72 7.53
C ASP A 118 -10.41 -19.93 8.94
N ILE A 119 -10.99 -21.11 9.18
CA ILE A 119 -11.51 -21.48 10.51
C ILE A 119 -10.38 -21.62 11.52
N LEU A 120 -9.30 -22.34 11.15
CA LEU A 120 -8.16 -22.57 12.05
C LEU A 120 -7.37 -21.29 12.35
N LYS A 121 -7.21 -20.42 11.36
CA LYS A 121 -6.48 -19.17 11.51
C LYS A 121 -7.33 -17.98 11.95
N LYS A 122 -8.65 -18.15 12.01
CA LYS A 122 -9.61 -17.08 12.32
C LYS A 122 -9.41 -15.86 11.41
N ASP A 123 -9.21 -16.10 10.11
CA ASP A 123 -8.90 -15.06 9.12
C ASP A 123 -9.76 -15.15 7.85
N SER A 124 -11.03 -15.56 7.97
CA SER A 124 -12.00 -15.47 6.87
C SER A 124 -12.17 -14.01 6.40
N ILE A 125 -12.71 -13.80 5.19
CA ILE A 125 -12.88 -12.47 4.60
C ILE A 125 -13.62 -11.53 5.56
N ARG A 126 -14.73 -11.97 6.20
CA ARG A 126 -15.44 -11.16 7.19
C ARG A 126 -14.65 -10.90 8.46
N GLN A 127 -13.88 -11.88 8.93
CA GLN A 127 -13.02 -11.68 10.10
C GLN A 127 -11.89 -10.70 9.81
N GLN A 128 -11.34 -10.70 8.61
CA GLN A 128 -10.35 -9.70 8.20
C GLN A 128 -10.97 -8.29 8.13
N GLN A 129 -12.19 -8.15 7.61
CA GLN A 129 -12.92 -6.88 7.64
C GLN A 129 -13.11 -6.38 9.08
N GLU A 130 -13.56 -7.26 9.98
CA GLU A 130 -13.74 -6.94 11.40
C GLU A 130 -12.45 -6.48 12.07
N LYS A 131 -11.32 -7.14 11.77
CA LYS A 131 -10.01 -6.70 12.24
C LYS A 131 -9.65 -5.30 11.75
N PHE A 132 -9.99 -4.94 10.52
CA PHE A 132 -9.80 -3.58 10.03
C PHE A 132 -10.68 -2.56 10.76
N TYR A 133 -11.93 -2.88 11.12
CA TYR A 133 -12.74 -2.02 11.97
C TYR A 133 -12.14 -1.82 13.36
N GLN A 134 -11.61 -2.88 13.98
CA GLN A 134 -10.92 -2.77 15.28
C GLN A 134 -9.65 -1.89 15.18
N ARG A 135 -8.88 -2.01 14.10
CA ARG A 135 -7.74 -1.12 13.82
C ARG A 135 -8.18 0.31 13.60
N ALA A 136 -9.30 0.53 12.91
CA ALA A 136 -9.88 1.85 12.69
C ALA A 136 -10.30 2.56 14.00
N GLU A 137 -10.71 1.81 15.03
CA GLU A 137 -10.94 2.38 16.35
C GLU A 137 -9.66 2.92 17.02
N ASN A 138 -8.52 2.23 16.84
CA ASN A 138 -7.24 2.71 17.32
C ASN A 138 -6.73 3.91 16.49
N GLU A 139 -6.89 3.86 15.17
CA GLU A 139 -6.63 4.97 14.25
C GLU A 139 -7.41 6.22 14.65
N LYS A 140 -8.70 6.10 14.90
CA LYS A 140 -9.56 7.20 15.35
C LYS A 140 -9.08 7.81 16.66
N LYS A 141 -8.72 6.97 17.65
CA LYS A 141 -8.18 7.43 18.92
C LYS A 141 -6.85 8.18 18.75
N LEU A 142 -5.97 7.66 17.87
CA LEU A 142 -4.71 8.32 17.54
C LEU A 142 -4.97 9.70 16.93
N LEU A 143 -5.79 9.79 15.87
CA LEU A 143 -6.07 11.05 15.19
C LEU A 143 -6.75 12.10 16.08
N LEU A 144 -7.56 11.67 17.08
CA LEU A 144 -8.13 12.54 18.09
C LEU A 144 -7.13 13.01 19.14
N SER A 145 -5.97 12.35 19.27
CA SER A 145 -4.95 12.62 20.29
C SER A 145 -3.78 13.47 19.79
N VAL A 146 -3.77 13.87 18.51
CA VAL A 146 -2.66 14.58 17.86
C VAL A 146 -3.13 15.89 17.25
N GLY A 147 -2.20 16.84 17.03
CA GLY A 147 -2.51 18.15 16.45
C GLY A 147 -2.16 18.25 14.98
N HIS A 148 -1.23 17.42 14.48
CA HIS A 148 -0.70 17.53 13.13
C HIS A 148 -0.71 16.19 12.40
N VAL A 149 -1.03 16.24 11.10
CA VAL A 149 -0.90 15.09 10.19
C VAL A 149 -0.21 15.49 8.90
N THR A 150 0.57 14.58 8.32
CA THR A 150 1.00 14.68 6.92
C THR A 150 0.23 13.68 6.08
N GLY A 151 -0.13 14.08 4.87
CA GLY A 151 -0.75 13.22 3.88
C GLY A 151 -0.45 13.68 2.46
N ARG A 152 -0.93 12.94 1.48
CA ARG A 152 -0.54 13.11 0.07
C ARG A 152 -1.71 13.40 -0.84
N THR A 153 -2.93 13.18 -0.38
CA THR A 153 -4.11 13.15 -1.22
C THR A 153 -5.27 13.95 -0.62
N THR A 154 -6.19 14.36 -1.47
CA THR A 154 -7.46 14.95 -1.01
C THR A 154 -8.29 13.93 -0.22
N PHE A 155 -8.11 12.65 -0.53
CA PHE A 155 -8.81 11.55 0.14
C PHE A 155 -8.40 11.42 1.62
N ASP A 156 -7.10 11.32 1.92
CA ASP A 156 -6.64 11.20 3.31
C ASP A 156 -6.87 12.49 4.11
N LYS A 157 -6.75 13.65 3.45
CA LYS A 157 -7.09 14.94 4.04
C LYS A 157 -8.56 14.98 4.48
N THR A 158 -9.48 14.61 3.61
CA THR A 158 -10.91 14.64 3.90
C THR A 158 -11.24 13.76 5.10
N ILE A 159 -10.81 12.49 5.06
CA ILE A 159 -11.12 11.52 6.12
C ILE A 159 -10.49 11.92 7.46
N SER A 160 -9.23 12.35 7.45
CA SER A 160 -8.57 12.76 8.71
C SER A 160 -9.25 13.97 9.36
N LEU A 161 -9.68 14.96 8.56
CA LEU A 161 -10.40 16.14 9.05
C LEU A 161 -11.86 15.85 9.43
N GLU A 162 -12.50 14.85 8.84
CA GLU A 162 -13.81 14.36 9.30
C GLU A 162 -13.71 13.70 10.68
N ILE A 163 -12.62 12.98 10.95
CA ILE A 163 -12.37 12.37 12.26
C ILE A 163 -12.02 13.44 13.30
N ASN A 164 -11.13 14.35 12.95
CA ASN A 164 -10.70 15.42 13.86
C ASN A 164 -10.57 16.76 13.10
N PRO A 165 -11.61 17.61 13.12
CA PRO A 165 -11.60 18.90 12.42
C PRO A 165 -10.56 19.92 12.94
N SER A 166 -9.94 19.67 14.09
CA SER A 166 -8.90 20.53 14.66
C SER A 166 -7.49 20.21 14.18
N LEU A 167 -7.32 19.14 13.39
CA LEU A 167 -6.01 18.77 12.85
C LEU A 167 -5.46 19.83 11.89
N VAL A 168 -4.17 20.09 12.02
CA VAL A 168 -3.40 20.82 11.01
C VAL A 168 -2.87 19.81 9.99
N TYR A 169 -3.44 19.84 8.78
CA TYR A 169 -3.03 18.95 7.69
C TYR A 169 -1.89 19.57 6.86
N HIS A 170 -0.78 18.85 6.76
CA HIS A 170 0.38 19.22 5.97
C HIS A 170 0.47 18.31 4.73
N THR A 171 0.44 18.89 3.53
CA THR A 171 0.70 18.14 2.29
C THR A 171 2.18 17.82 2.19
N MET A 172 2.52 16.56 2.11
CA MET A 172 3.90 16.07 1.96
C MET A 172 3.92 14.77 1.16
N ASN A 173 4.64 14.74 0.07
CA ASN A 173 4.88 13.52 -0.69
C ASN A 173 5.99 12.67 -0.03
N GLU A 174 6.04 11.40 -0.40
CA GLU A 174 7.05 10.48 0.09
C GLU A 174 8.16 10.25 -0.94
N THR A 175 9.32 9.88 -0.42
CA THR A 175 10.44 9.40 -1.23
C THR A 175 10.30 7.89 -1.40
N MET A 176 10.34 7.43 -2.65
CA MET A 176 10.23 6.01 -2.96
C MET A 176 11.55 5.27 -2.71
N ARG A 177 11.50 3.95 -2.79
CA ARG A 177 12.69 3.10 -2.64
C ARG A 177 13.74 3.45 -3.71
N PRO A 178 15.05 3.50 -3.36
CA PRO A 178 16.11 4.01 -4.26
C PRO A 178 16.18 3.31 -5.62
N GLN A 179 15.84 2.04 -5.68
CA GLN A 179 15.87 1.22 -6.89
C GLN A 179 15.03 1.80 -8.04
N PHE A 180 13.92 2.47 -7.73
CA PHE A 180 12.96 2.96 -8.71
C PHE A 180 13.32 4.31 -9.32
N TYR A 181 14.36 4.99 -8.80
CA TYR A 181 14.88 6.23 -9.40
C TYR A 181 15.86 5.99 -10.55
N SER A 182 16.17 4.76 -10.87
CA SER A 182 17.04 4.38 -11.97
C SER A 182 16.36 3.39 -12.91
N GLY A 183 16.68 3.45 -14.19
CA GLY A 183 16.03 2.67 -15.23
C GLY A 183 14.93 3.46 -15.95
N CYS A 184 14.51 2.93 -17.06
CA CYS A 184 13.48 3.53 -17.91
C CYS A 184 12.75 2.41 -18.65
N TRP A 185 11.44 2.47 -18.61
CA TRP A 185 10.60 1.60 -19.41
C TRP A 185 10.73 1.97 -20.89
N GLU A 186 10.85 0.97 -21.73
CA GLU A 186 10.93 1.08 -23.17
C GLU A 186 10.09 -0.02 -23.78
N ILE A 187 9.08 0.33 -24.57
CA ILE A 187 8.11 -0.65 -25.11
C ILE A 187 8.79 -1.76 -25.94
N GLU A 188 9.92 -1.45 -26.55
CA GLU A 188 10.69 -2.39 -27.38
C GLU A 188 11.39 -3.47 -26.54
N LYS A 189 11.52 -3.24 -25.23
CA LYS A 189 12.13 -4.18 -24.27
C LYS A 189 11.11 -4.96 -23.44
N THR A 190 9.83 -4.66 -23.61
CA THR A 190 8.75 -5.34 -22.87
C THR A 190 8.40 -6.68 -23.47
N VAL A 191 7.77 -7.54 -22.68
CA VAL A 191 7.16 -8.77 -23.14
C VAL A 191 5.76 -8.45 -23.68
N PRO A 192 5.47 -8.72 -24.96
CA PRO A 192 4.16 -8.42 -25.55
C PRO A 192 3.00 -9.05 -24.78
N GLY A 193 1.99 -8.26 -24.49
CA GLY A 193 0.80 -8.69 -23.73
C GLY A 193 1.00 -8.87 -22.24
N GLU A 194 2.18 -8.58 -21.67
CA GLU A 194 2.44 -8.76 -20.24
C GLU A 194 1.80 -7.67 -19.41
N ILE A 195 0.89 -8.09 -18.52
CA ILE A 195 0.20 -7.27 -17.54
C ILE A 195 0.79 -7.56 -16.16
N PHE A 196 1.30 -6.54 -15.47
CA PHE A 196 1.84 -6.70 -14.13
C PHE A 196 0.90 -6.14 -13.06
N ILE A 197 0.76 -6.86 -11.94
CA ILE A 197 0.11 -6.43 -10.70
C ILE A 197 1.09 -6.64 -9.55
N SER A 198 1.25 -5.62 -8.72
CA SER A 198 2.18 -5.64 -7.58
C SER A 198 1.71 -6.51 -6.40
N GLN A 199 0.41 -6.76 -6.29
CA GLN A 199 -0.17 -7.55 -5.20
C GLN A 199 -1.58 -8.06 -5.54
N GLY A 200 -1.88 -9.32 -5.21
CA GLY A 200 -3.18 -9.92 -5.53
C GLY A 200 -3.70 -10.88 -4.45
N ASP A 201 -3.21 -10.79 -3.22
CA ASP A 201 -3.40 -11.80 -2.17
C ASP A 201 -4.62 -11.54 -1.26
N TYR A 202 -5.27 -10.38 -1.35
CA TYR A 202 -6.50 -10.08 -0.61
C TYR A 202 -7.46 -9.19 -1.42
N PRO A 203 -8.76 -9.18 -1.07
CA PRO A 203 -9.80 -8.57 -1.90
C PRO A 203 -9.58 -7.10 -2.27
N LEU A 204 -9.10 -6.27 -1.33
CA LEU A 204 -8.86 -4.84 -1.55
C LEU A 204 -7.97 -4.53 -2.75
N LYS A 205 -7.06 -5.44 -3.11
CA LYS A 205 -6.15 -5.27 -4.27
C LYS A 205 -6.81 -5.57 -5.61
N GLY A 206 -8.07 -6.02 -5.63
CA GLY A 206 -8.90 -6.08 -6.82
C GLY A 206 -8.45 -7.05 -7.91
N PHE A 207 -7.55 -8.01 -7.61
CA PHE A 207 -7.07 -8.96 -8.63
C PHE A 207 -8.21 -9.74 -9.30
N HIS A 208 -9.29 -9.99 -8.61
CA HIS A 208 -10.50 -10.63 -9.15
C HIS A 208 -11.17 -9.79 -10.23
N TYR A 209 -11.10 -8.45 -10.19
CA TYR A 209 -11.62 -7.59 -11.25
C TYR A 209 -10.84 -7.79 -12.54
N LEU A 210 -9.51 -7.82 -12.48
CA LEU A 210 -8.69 -8.07 -13.67
C LEU A 210 -8.93 -9.47 -14.24
N LEU A 211 -9.06 -10.51 -13.39
CA LEU A 211 -9.39 -11.85 -13.86
C LEU A 211 -10.75 -11.91 -14.58
N GLN A 212 -11.70 -11.07 -14.20
CA GLN A 212 -13.01 -10.95 -14.87
C GLN A 212 -12.86 -10.20 -16.21
N ALA A 213 -12.04 -9.17 -16.27
CA ALA A 213 -11.79 -8.37 -17.48
C ALA A 213 -11.01 -9.11 -18.56
N MET A 214 -10.25 -10.16 -18.20
CA MET A 214 -9.36 -10.86 -19.13
C MET A 214 -10.06 -11.44 -20.35
N GLN A 215 -11.33 -11.83 -20.26
CA GLN A 215 -12.04 -12.35 -21.45
C GLN A 215 -12.17 -11.29 -22.55
N GLU A 216 -12.46 -10.04 -22.18
CA GLU A 216 -12.56 -8.92 -23.13
C GLU A 216 -11.17 -8.46 -23.60
N ILE A 217 -10.19 -8.42 -22.68
CA ILE A 217 -8.80 -8.10 -23.03
C ILE A 217 -8.26 -9.09 -24.06
N LEU A 218 -8.51 -10.38 -23.89
CA LEU A 218 -8.04 -11.43 -24.81
C LEU A 218 -8.70 -11.38 -26.21
N GLN A 219 -9.86 -10.76 -26.34
CA GLN A 219 -10.46 -10.51 -27.66
C GLN A 219 -9.65 -9.49 -28.47
N ASN A 220 -9.08 -8.48 -27.80
CA ASN A 220 -8.30 -7.41 -28.44
C ASN A 220 -6.79 -7.73 -28.47
N CYS A 221 -6.29 -8.50 -27.51
CA CYS A 221 -4.89 -8.85 -27.34
C CYS A 221 -4.78 -10.34 -26.92
N PRO A 222 -4.78 -11.29 -27.87
CA PRO A 222 -4.79 -12.73 -27.58
C PRO A 222 -3.56 -13.23 -26.80
N GLU A 223 -2.43 -12.53 -26.92
CA GLU A 223 -1.20 -12.81 -26.18
C GLU A 223 -1.24 -12.31 -24.73
N ALA A 224 -2.22 -11.52 -24.33
CA ALA A 224 -2.30 -10.96 -22.98
C ALA A 224 -2.20 -12.04 -21.89
N HIS A 225 -1.38 -11.76 -20.89
CA HIS A 225 -1.15 -12.61 -19.74
C HIS A 225 -0.77 -11.79 -18.51
N ILE A 226 -0.98 -12.35 -17.32
CA ILE A 226 -0.81 -11.65 -16.06
C ILE A 226 0.36 -12.23 -15.29
N LYS A 227 1.23 -11.36 -14.79
CA LYS A 227 2.15 -11.62 -13.69
C LYS A 227 1.65 -10.90 -12.45
N VAL A 228 1.52 -11.61 -11.33
CA VAL A 228 1.08 -11.04 -10.06
C VAL A 228 2.09 -11.36 -8.98
N ALA A 229 2.58 -10.32 -8.28
CA ALA A 229 3.44 -10.47 -7.12
C ALA A 229 2.60 -10.60 -5.83
N GLY A 230 3.26 -10.87 -4.71
CA GLY A 230 2.65 -11.07 -3.41
C GLY A 230 2.51 -12.53 -3.01
N ILE A 231 1.99 -12.75 -1.79
CA ILE A 231 1.81 -14.10 -1.24
C ILE A 231 0.82 -14.88 -2.10
N SER A 232 1.21 -16.09 -2.51
CA SER A 232 0.34 -16.91 -3.33
C SER A 232 -0.86 -17.43 -2.54
N VAL A 233 -2.03 -16.83 -2.78
CA VAL A 233 -3.31 -17.34 -2.25
C VAL A 233 -3.94 -18.39 -3.15
N LEU A 234 -3.39 -18.61 -4.35
CA LEU A 234 -3.87 -19.64 -5.30
C LEU A 234 -3.45 -21.06 -4.91
N GLY A 235 -2.51 -21.19 -3.97
CA GLY A 235 -1.89 -22.46 -3.59
C GLY A 235 -0.89 -22.96 -4.64
N VAL A 236 0.20 -23.55 -4.17
CA VAL A 236 1.20 -24.20 -5.02
C VAL A 236 0.71 -25.62 -5.38
N ASN A 237 1.22 -26.22 -6.44
CA ASN A 237 0.85 -27.57 -6.89
C ASN A 237 1.01 -28.61 -5.79
N GLY A 238 -0.08 -29.37 -5.51
CA GLY A 238 -0.11 -30.48 -4.56
C GLY A 238 -1.37 -30.51 -3.67
N ILE A 239 -1.74 -31.69 -3.17
CA ILE A 239 -2.94 -31.90 -2.34
C ILE A 239 -2.85 -31.11 -1.03
N LYS A 240 -1.68 -31.09 -0.38
CA LYS A 240 -1.45 -30.36 0.88
C LYS A 240 -1.62 -28.83 0.74
N SER A 241 -1.28 -28.26 -0.42
CA SER A 241 -1.45 -26.83 -0.65
C SER A 241 -2.90 -26.44 -0.92
N ARG A 242 -3.70 -27.35 -1.51
CA ARG A 242 -5.13 -27.12 -1.75
C ARG A 242 -5.94 -26.98 -0.46
N ILE A 243 -5.51 -27.63 0.63
CA ILE A 243 -6.17 -27.56 1.94
C ILE A 243 -5.87 -26.21 2.62
N LYS A 244 -4.75 -25.59 2.30
CA LYS A 244 -4.29 -24.33 2.90
C LYS A 244 -4.77 -23.06 2.16
N ILE A 245 -5.64 -23.19 1.15
CA ILE A 245 -6.11 -22.06 0.37
C ILE A 245 -7.20 -21.29 1.13
N PRO A 246 -7.11 -19.94 1.26
CA PRO A 246 -8.17 -19.12 1.83
C PRO A 246 -9.40 -19.05 0.90
N ALA A 247 -10.53 -18.61 1.42
CA ALA A 247 -11.77 -18.47 0.65
C ALA A 247 -11.59 -17.58 -0.59
N TYR A 248 -10.90 -16.46 -0.44
CA TYR A 248 -10.55 -15.59 -1.56
C TYR A 248 -9.72 -16.30 -2.64
N GLY A 249 -8.70 -17.05 -2.25
CA GLY A 249 -7.90 -17.83 -3.18
C GLY A 249 -8.70 -18.89 -3.96
N LYS A 250 -9.68 -19.55 -3.29
CA LYS A 250 -10.63 -20.45 -3.97
C LYS A 250 -11.47 -19.73 -5.01
N TYR A 251 -11.90 -18.50 -4.70
CA TYR A 251 -12.66 -17.67 -5.64
C TYR A 251 -11.82 -17.29 -6.86
N LEU A 252 -10.60 -16.82 -6.67
CA LEU A 252 -9.67 -16.51 -7.76
C LEU A 252 -9.43 -17.72 -8.66
N ARG A 253 -9.20 -18.90 -8.10
CA ARG A 253 -9.07 -20.14 -8.90
C ARG A 253 -10.30 -20.47 -9.71
N ARG A 254 -11.50 -20.25 -9.17
CA ARG A 254 -12.74 -20.42 -9.93
C ARG A 254 -12.82 -19.47 -11.11
N LEU A 255 -12.40 -18.19 -10.93
CA LEU A 255 -12.34 -17.21 -12.00
C LEU A 255 -11.35 -17.62 -13.09
N ILE A 256 -10.15 -18.08 -12.71
CA ILE A 256 -9.15 -18.57 -13.65
C ILE A 256 -9.71 -19.71 -14.51
N LEU A 257 -10.33 -20.70 -13.87
CA LEU A 257 -10.93 -21.86 -14.57
C LEU A 257 -12.13 -21.44 -15.42
N LYS A 258 -13.06 -20.62 -14.87
CA LYS A 258 -14.26 -20.16 -15.57
C LYS A 258 -13.89 -19.37 -16.83
N ASN A 259 -12.86 -18.55 -16.75
CA ASN A 259 -12.44 -17.66 -17.82
C ASN A 259 -11.33 -18.29 -18.71
N ARG A 260 -10.99 -19.57 -18.49
CA ARG A 260 -9.97 -20.33 -19.27
C ARG A 260 -8.62 -19.64 -19.30
N LEU A 261 -8.19 -19.15 -18.13
CA LEU A 261 -6.94 -18.39 -17.95
C LEU A 261 -5.78 -19.27 -17.46
N GLU A 262 -5.92 -20.61 -17.48
CA GLU A 262 -4.82 -21.51 -17.16
C GLU A 262 -3.65 -21.26 -18.13
N GLY A 263 -2.46 -21.07 -17.55
CA GLY A 263 -1.27 -20.67 -18.32
C GLY A 263 -1.15 -19.18 -18.65
N LYS A 264 -2.22 -18.39 -18.45
CA LYS A 264 -2.22 -16.94 -18.64
C LYS A 264 -1.97 -16.15 -17.34
N VAL A 265 -1.92 -16.82 -16.19
CA VAL A 265 -1.69 -16.20 -14.87
C VAL A 265 -0.48 -16.85 -14.21
N ARG A 266 0.54 -16.03 -13.93
CA ARG A 266 1.74 -16.43 -13.20
C ARG A 266 1.85 -15.69 -11.87
N VAL A 267 1.87 -16.42 -10.76
CA VAL A 267 2.14 -15.87 -9.42
C VAL A 267 3.64 -15.92 -9.16
N LEU A 268 4.21 -14.77 -8.81
CA LEU A 268 5.66 -14.60 -8.63
C LEU A 268 6.13 -14.82 -7.19
N GLY A 269 5.20 -14.73 -6.21
CA GLY A 269 5.56 -14.71 -4.79
C GLY A 269 6.01 -13.32 -4.33
N ASN A 270 6.61 -13.27 -3.13
CA ASN A 270 7.18 -12.03 -2.61
C ASN A 270 8.46 -11.70 -3.37
N LEU A 271 8.54 -10.48 -3.85
CA LEU A 271 9.67 -9.96 -4.62
C LEU A 271 10.45 -8.92 -3.82
N SER A 272 11.76 -8.94 -3.95
CA SER A 272 12.62 -7.83 -3.53
C SER A 272 12.38 -6.58 -4.38
N ALA A 273 12.87 -5.41 -3.95
CA ALA A 273 12.74 -4.18 -4.73
C ALA A 273 13.36 -4.28 -6.15
N GLU A 274 14.49 -4.95 -6.27
CA GLU A 274 15.14 -5.17 -7.56
C GLU A 274 14.35 -6.14 -8.46
N GLU A 275 13.74 -7.17 -7.88
CA GLU A 275 12.87 -8.08 -8.62
C GLU A 275 11.59 -7.37 -9.06
N MET A 276 10.95 -6.59 -8.17
CA MET A 276 9.80 -5.75 -8.52
C MET A 276 10.12 -4.83 -9.69
N LYS A 277 11.25 -4.13 -9.64
CA LYS A 277 11.71 -3.25 -10.71
C LYS A 277 11.84 -3.99 -12.04
N ARG A 278 12.42 -5.21 -12.04
CA ARG A 278 12.52 -6.02 -13.27
C ARG A 278 11.15 -6.38 -13.82
N GLU A 279 10.21 -6.76 -13.00
CA GLU A 279 8.85 -7.08 -13.44
C GLU A 279 8.12 -5.85 -13.99
N TYR A 280 8.27 -4.69 -13.37
CA TYR A 280 7.76 -3.43 -13.92
C TYR A 280 8.33 -3.15 -15.33
N LEU A 281 9.65 -3.23 -15.49
CA LEU A 281 10.30 -2.91 -16.76
C LEU A 281 10.05 -3.95 -17.86
N SER A 282 9.69 -5.19 -17.51
CA SER A 282 9.32 -6.22 -18.48
C SER A 282 7.88 -6.14 -18.95
N ALA A 283 6.99 -5.58 -18.13
CA ALA A 283 5.58 -5.49 -18.43
C ALA A 283 5.26 -4.38 -19.45
N GLN A 284 4.27 -4.61 -20.33
CA GLN A 284 3.73 -3.55 -21.17
C GLN A 284 2.87 -2.57 -20.39
N ILE A 285 2.25 -3.02 -19.31
CA ILE A 285 1.34 -2.22 -18.48
C ILE A 285 1.41 -2.68 -17.01
N PHE A 286 1.34 -1.71 -16.12
CA PHE A 286 1.04 -1.95 -14.71
C PHE A 286 -0.44 -1.67 -14.44
N VAL A 287 -1.12 -2.60 -13.76
CA VAL A 287 -2.53 -2.45 -13.40
C VAL A 287 -2.69 -2.39 -11.89
N CYS A 288 -3.37 -1.35 -11.40
CA CYS A 288 -3.74 -1.17 -10.00
C CYS A 288 -5.28 -1.18 -9.85
N PRO A 289 -5.92 -2.36 -9.80
CA PRO A 289 -7.38 -2.47 -9.80
C PRO A 289 -7.97 -2.44 -8.39
N SER A 290 -7.32 -1.79 -7.46
CA SER A 290 -7.67 -1.80 -6.03
C SER A 290 -9.07 -1.25 -5.77
N ALA A 291 -9.77 -1.81 -4.77
CA ALA A 291 -11.07 -1.33 -4.31
C ALA A 291 -10.95 -0.02 -3.51
N VAL A 292 -9.82 0.21 -2.85
CA VAL A 292 -9.44 1.47 -2.21
C VAL A 292 -7.91 1.54 -2.08
N GLU A 293 -7.37 2.72 -2.27
CA GLU A 293 -5.98 3.07 -1.99
C GLU A 293 -5.91 4.52 -1.47
N ASN A 294 -4.97 4.80 -0.60
CA ASN A 294 -4.65 6.20 -0.27
C ASN A 294 -3.75 6.78 -1.36
N SER A 295 -2.46 6.49 -1.29
CA SER A 295 -1.48 6.87 -2.31
C SER A 295 -0.55 5.66 -2.54
N PRO A 296 -0.89 4.78 -3.50
CA PRO A 296 -0.22 3.50 -3.62
C PRO A 296 1.22 3.66 -4.10
N ASN A 297 2.18 3.25 -3.27
CA ASN A 297 3.61 3.28 -3.61
C ASN A 297 3.89 2.46 -4.89
N SER A 298 3.10 1.43 -5.16
CA SER A 298 3.24 0.64 -6.38
C SER A 298 2.93 1.44 -7.65
N VAL A 299 1.97 2.37 -7.62
CA VAL A 299 1.72 3.29 -8.74
C VAL A 299 2.88 4.27 -8.87
N ALA A 300 3.35 4.86 -7.77
CA ALA A 300 4.49 5.77 -7.75
C ALA A 300 5.77 5.13 -8.33
N GLU A 301 6.05 3.89 -7.96
CA GLU A 301 7.19 3.10 -8.47
C GLU A 301 7.07 2.84 -9.97
N GLY A 302 5.88 2.44 -10.44
CA GLY A 302 5.61 2.27 -11.87
C GLY A 302 5.81 3.57 -12.65
N GLN A 303 5.25 4.68 -12.15
CA GLN A 303 5.38 6.00 -12.77
C GLN A 303 6.82 6.51 -12.80
N LEU A 304 7.63 6.31 -11.75
CA LEU A 304 9.06 6.66 -11.74
C LEU A 304 9.85 5.93 -12.83
N LEU A 305 9.50 4.68 -13.09
CA LEU A 305 10.09 3.88 -14.17
C LEU A 305 9.48 4.23 -15.55
N GLY A 306 8.31 4.87 -15.58
CA GLY A 306 7.55 5.19 -16.78
C GLY A 306 6.78 3.99 -17.34
N VAL A 307 6.35 3.08 -16.51
CA VAL A 307 5.51 1.94 -16.91
C VAL A 307 4.06 2.38 -17.04
N PRO A 308 3.44 2.33 -18.24
CA PRO A 308 2.06 2.80 -18.41
C PRO A 308 1.10 2.20 -17.38
N VAL A 309 0.37 3.06 -16.67
CA VAL A 309 -0.51 2.69 -15.56
C VAL A 309 -1.98 2.69 -16.01
N ALA A 310 -2.72 1.61 -15.69
CA ALA A 310 -4.17 1.64 -15.61
C ALA A 310 -4.59 1.39 -14.15
N ALA A 311 -5.37 2.30 -13.57
CA ALA A 311 -5.74 2.24 -12.17
C ALA A 311 -7.22 2.53 -11.94
N SER A 312 -7.78 1.99 -10.85
CA SER A 312 -9.16 2.29 -10.46
C SER A 312 -9.29 3.72 -9.94
N ARG A 313 -10.36 4.40 -10.30
CA ARG A 313 -10.74 5.73 -9.80
C ARG A 313 -11.30 5.59 -8.37
N THR A 314 -10.41 5.41 -7.39
CA THR A 314 -10.78 5.21 -5.98
C THR A 314 -9.78 5.87 -5.03
N GLY A 315 -10.27 6.29 -3.88
CA GLY A 315 -9.44 6.90 -2.84
C GLY A 315 -8.61 8.07 -3.37
N GLY A 316 -7.31 8.05 -3.10
CA GLY A 316 -6.37 9.07 -3.55
C GLY A 316 -5.68 8.79 -4.89
N ILE A 317 -6.04 7.73 -5.61
CA ILE A 317 -5.45 7.43 -6.94
C ILE A 317 -5.63 8.61 -7.91
N PRO A 318 -6.81 9.29 -7.99
CA PRO A 318 -6.97 10.45 -8.89
C PRO A 318 -6.05 11.64 -8.60
N ASP A 319 -5.49 11.73 -7.40
CA ASP A 319 -4.53 12.79 -7.05
C ASP A 319 -3.14 12.51 -7.64
N VAL A 320 -2.79 11.25 -7.86
CA VAL A 320 -1.46 10.82 -8.35
C VAL A 320 -1.47 10.33 -9.79
N VAL A 321 -2.64 9.99 -10.35
CA VAL A 321 -2.82 9.59 -11.75
C VAL A 321 -3.82 10.51 -12.42
N LYS A 322 -3.37 11.28 -13.42
CA LYS A 322 -4.26 12.12 -14.24
C LYS A 322 -4.72 11.33 -15.46
N ASP A 323 -6.03 11.08 -15.52
CA ASP A 323 -6.65 10.28 -16.57
C ASP A 323 -6.33 10.80 -17.98
N GLY A 324 -5.90 9.91 -18.85
CA GLY A 324 -5.49 10.20 -20.23
C GLY A 324 -4.16 10.97 -20.35
N VAL A 325 -3.48 11.30 -19.23
CA VAL A 325 -2.23 12.06 -19.22
C VAL A 325 -1.09 11.27 -18.59
N SER A 326 -1.22 10.89 -17.32
CA SER A 326 -0.23 10.10 -16.59
C SER A 326 -0.78 8.74 -16.16
N GLY A 327 -1.58 8.12 -17.02
CA GLY A 327 -2.24 6.84 -16.83
C GLY A 327 -3.67 6.86 -17.36
N LEU A 328 -4.33 5.72 -17.34
CA LEU A 328 -5.75 5.60 -17.62
C LEU A 328 -6.49 5.21 -16.34
N LEU A 329 -7.61 5.90 -16.06
CA LEU A 329 -8.46 5.60 -14.92
C LEU A 329 -9.76 4.93 -15.37
N PHE A 330 -10.19 3.93 -14.62
CA PHE A 330 -11.49 3.27 -14.79
C PHE A 330 -12.26 3.28 -13.46
N GLU A 331 -13.59 3.27 -13.52
CA GLU A 331 -14.41 3.23 -12.31
C GLU A 331 -14.23 1.91 -11.55
N LYS A 332 -14.12 2.00 -10.23
CA LYS A 332 -13.95 0.84 -9.35
C LYS A 332 -15.02 -0.22 -9.63
N GLY A 333 -14.60 -1.46 -9.88
CA GLY A 333 -15.51 -2.58 -10.17
C GLY A 333 -16.10 -2.59 -11.59
N ASN A 334 -15.84 -1.57 -12.40
CA ASN A 334 -16.28 -1.55 -13.80
C ASN A 334 -15.32 -2.39 -14.67
N ILE A 335 -15.71 -3.64 -14.89
CA ILE A 335 -14.91 -4.63 -15.62
C ILE A 335 -14.68 -4.23 -17.08
N HIS A 336 -15.70 -3.61 -17.71
CA HIS A 336 -15.63 -3.18 -19.11
C HIS A 336 -14.66 -2.01 -19.31
N GLU A 337 -14.72 -1.01 -18.45
CA GLU A 337 -13.75 0.11 -18.49
C GLU A 337 -12.33 -0.35 -18.18
N LEU A 338 -12.15 -1.23 -17.20
CA LEU A 338 -10.85 -1.86 -16.93
C LEU A 338 -10.32 -2.58 -18.18
N ALA A 339 -11.15 -3.40 -18.82
CA ALA A 339 -10.77 -4.11 -20.03
C ALA A 339 -10.41 -3.15 -21.18
N ALA A 340 -11.19 -2.07 -21.35
CA ALA A 340 -10.93 -1.06 -22.37
C ALA A 340 -9.61 -0.32 -22.12
N CYS A 341 -9.33 0.14 -20.87
CA CYS A 341 -8.09 0.82 -20.51
C CYS A 341 -6.87 -0.08 -20.78
N VAL A 342 -6.93 -1.33 -20.32
CA VAL A 342 -5.82 -2.29 -20.51
C VAL A 342 -5.62 -2.58 -21.99
N SER A 343 -6.68 -2.86 -22.75
CA SER A 343 -6.59 -3.15 -24.18
C SER A 343 -6.01 -1.98 -24.97
N ARG A 344 -6.41 -0.74 -24.67
CA ARG A 344 -5.87 0.47 -25.32
C ARG A 344 -4.36 0.58 -25.13
N ILE A 345 -3.85 0.41 -23.90
CA ILE A 345 -2.41 0.49 -23.64
C ILE A 345 -1.65 -0.65 -24.31
N LEU A 346 -2.21 -1.88 -24.34
CA LEU A 346 -1.55 -3.03 -24.95
C LEU A 346 -1.48 -2.93 -26.48
N THR A 347 -2.48 -2.31 -27.13
CA THR A 347 -2.59 -2.28 -28.60
C THR A 347 -2.13 -0.96 -29.23
N ASP A 348 -2.13 0.15 -28.49
CA ASP A 348 -1.68 1.46 -28.97
C ASP A 348 -0.31 1.81 -28.39
N LYS A 349 0.74 1.51 -29.16
CA LYS A 349 2.14 1.78 -28.78
C LYS A 349 2.42 3.28 -28.63
N GLN A 350 1.74 4.12 -29.41
CA GLN A 350 1.95 5.57 -29.33
C GLN A 350 1.39 6.11 -28.03
N LEU A 351 0.16 5.73 -27.68
CA LEU A 351 -0.45 6.07 -26.38
C LEU A 351 0.42 5.59 -25.21
N ALA A 352 0.92 4.35 -25.27
CA ALA A 352 1.78 3.80 -24.22
C ALA A 352 3.06 4.64 -24.02
N LYS A 353 3.70 5.10 -25.10
CA LYS A 353 4.89 5.98 -25.04
C LYS A 353 4.55 7.37 -24.50
N GLU A 354 3.42 7.94 -24.86
CA GLU A 354 2.96 9.25 -24.37
C GLU A 354 2.67 9.21 -22.87
N LEU A 355 1.93 8.20 -22.41
CA LEU A 355 1.69 7.98 -20.99
C LEU A 355 2.99 7.81 -20.22
N SER A 356 3.89 6.95 -20.71
CA SER A 356 5.20 6.71 -20.08
C SER A 356 6.01 7.99 -19.88
N ALA A 357 6.10 8.84 -20.89
CA ALA A 357 6.84 10.09 -20.82
C ALA A 357 6.23 11.05 -19.78
N SER A 358 4.91 11.21 -19.81
CA SER A 358 4.17 12.10 -18.91
C SER A 358 4.17 11.62 -17.47
N GLU A 359 4.06 10.31 -17.24
CA GLU A 359 4.15 9.70 -15.91
C GLU A 359 5.49 9.97 -15.25
N ARG A 360 6.58 9.77 -15.98
CA ARG A 360 7.94 10.00 -15.46
C ARG A 360 8.17 11.46 -15.10
N GLU A 361 7.71 12.39 -15.91
CA GLU A 361 7.83 13.82 -15.61
C GLU A 361 7.06 14.18 -14.33
N THR A 362 5.84 13.67 -14.20
CA THR A 362 4.99 13.89 -13.03
C THR A 362 5.63 13.28 -11.77
N ALA A 363 6.05 12.02 -11.85
CA ALA A 363 6.63 11.27 -10.74
C ALA A 363 7.97 11.88 -10.27
N ALA A 364 8.81 12.37 -11.20
CA ALA A 364 10.08 13.02 -10.87
C ALA A 364 9.88 14.29 -10.02
N LYS A 365 8.76 14.99 -10.20
CA LYS A 365 8.40 16.16 -9.38
C LYS A 365 7.82 15.75 -8.03
N LEU A 366 6.86 14.81 -8.02
CA LEU A 366 6.13 14.39 -6.80
C LEU A 366 7.04 13.64 -5.81
N TYR A 367 7.90 12.77 -6.32
CA TYR A 367 8.70 11.87 -5.49
C TYR A 367 10.18 12.29 -5.39
N ASN A 368 10.47 13.58 -5.62
CA ASN A 368 11.81 14.13 -5.46
C ASN A 368 12.24 14.11 -4.00
N GLY A 369 13.27 13.29 -3.67
CA GLY A 369 13.69 13.07 -2.30
C GLY A 369 14.19 14.33 -1.60
N GLU A 370 14.92 15.20 -2.29
CA GLU A 370 15.41 16.48 -1.71
C GLU A 370 14.24 17.40 -1.38
N ASN A 371 13.31 17.61 -2.32
CA ASN A 371 12.14 18.46 -2.09
C ASN A 371 11.28 17.93 -0.93
N ASN A 372 11.08 16.62 -0.86
CA ASN A 372 10.31 16.00 0.22
C ASN A 372 11.01 16.14 1.57
N TYR A 373 12.33 16.01 1.60
CA TYR A 373 13.13 16.25 2.81
C TYR A 373 13.03 17.72 3.28
N GLN A 374 13.21 18.68 2.38
CA GLN A 374 13.07 20.11 2.72
C GLN A 374 11.67 20.42 3.24
N LYS A 375 10.64 19.84 2.60
CA LYS A 375 9.26 19.98 3.06
C LYS A 375 9.03 19.41 4.46
N LEU A 376 9.62 18.28 4.77
CA LEU A 376 9.56 17.70 6.11
C LEU A 376 10.19 18.62 7.17
N ILE A 377 11.35 19.22 6.86
CA ILE A 377 12.02 20.17 7.75
C ILE A 377 11.15 21.41 7.99
N GLU A 378 10.54 21.99 6.91
CA GLU A 378 9.59 23.11 7.05
C GLU A 378 8.41 22.75 7.98
N ILE A 379 7.85 21.53 7.84
CA ILE A 379 6.75 21.06 8.68
C ILE A 379 7.21 20.98 10.14
N TYR A 380 8.37 20.38 10.42
CA TYR A 380 8.90 20.33 11.79
C TYR A 380 9.10 21.73 12.38
N GLN A 381 9.65 22.68 11.62
CA GLN A 381 9.82 24.07 12.07
C GLN A 381 8.50 24.78 12.32
N SER A 382 7.44 24.43 11.59
CA SER A 382 6.11 25.01 11.78
C SER A 382 5.38 24.49 13.04
N ILE A 383 5.86 23.38 13.60
CA ILE A 383 5.31 22.75 14.82
C ILE A 383 6.04 23.23 16.08
N GLU A 384 7.24 23.80 15.92
CA GLU A 384 7.99 24.43 17.02
C GLU A 384 7.33 25.72 17.50
#